data_bae44311bfd5c4987e4ae5176f692b38
#
_entry.id   bae44311bfd5c4987e4ae5176f692b38
#
_cell.length_a   1.000
_cell.length_b   1.000
_cell.length_c   1.000
_cell.angle_alpha   90.00
_cell.angle_beta   90.00
_cell.angle_gamma   90.00
#
_symmetry.space_group_name_H-M   'P 1'
#
loop_
_entity.id
_entity.type
_entity.pdbx_description
1 polymer ?
#
loop_
_entity_poly.entity_id
_entity_poly.type
_entity_poly.pdbx_seq_one_letter_code
_entity_poly.pdbx_strand_id
1 'polypeptide(L)'
;MKEKFSKRNDNFTSSIGFVLACVGSAVGLGNIWMFPYRLGEYGGAAFLIPYLIFIFLFGWVGLSAEFGLGRKSKSGTVGSYEYCFGKRGMGWFGKKIGWIPLLGSLGIAIGYAIILGWVLRTLWGFVSGDLMTADPGAYFGAILGDFGSVPWHIAVIAMTCAILVSGVSNGIEKANKILMPSFFVLFLGMAIWISFLPGSGAGYEFLFVPQWDKLLNIKTWIMAMGQAFFSLSISGSSMIVYGSYIKKDVDIPEASLRTAGFDTCAAMISALAIMPAVFAYGIGAGSGPVLVFLTLPKVFQQMPFGQFFAIIFFVAVLFAGITSLINLLEAPTEHLQENFTNSRKAASIITCVVSLVVGIFIESEPKVGAWMDFISVVIVPFGAVMGAATIYYILGWDELRKELEIGHGKMPEIFGLVGKYVYVPLTIIIMVLGLMYGGL
;
A
#
# COMPACT_ATOMS: atom_id res chain seq x y z
N MET A 1 -18.87 27.90 -6.28
CA MET A 1 -17.96 26.73 -6.25
C MET A 1 -16.51 27.06 -5.87
N LYS A 2 -15.95 28.23 -6.26
CA LYS A 2 -14.56 28.63 -5.94
C LYS A 2 -14.25 28.91 -4.45
N GLU A 3 -15.22 29.29 -3.62
CA GLU A 3 -14.97 29.64 -2.22
C GLU A 3 -14.88 28.44 -1.26
N LYS A 4 -15.47 27.28 -1.61
CA LYS A 4 -15.45 26.08 -0.76
C LYS A 4 -14.09 25.39 -0.69
N PHE A 5 -13.26 25.55 -1.73
CA PHE A 5 -11.95 24.88 -1.87
C PHE A 5 -10.76 25.70 -1.32
N SER A 6 -11.02 26.91 -0.78
CA SER A 6 -9.95 27.89 -0.43
C SER A 6 -9.41 27.76 1.01
N LYS A 7 -9.93 26.89 1.87
CA LYS A 7 -9.59 26.88 3.31
C LYS A 7 -8.67 25.76 3.78
N ARG A 8 -7.98 25.04 2.89
CA ARG A 8 -6.99 24.04 3.31
C ARG A 8 -5.61 24.69 3.49
N ASN A 9 -5.18 24.84 4.75
CA ASN A 9 -3.85 25.28 5.12
C ASN A 9 -2.86 24.12 5.39
N ASP A 10 -3.28 22.84 5.20
CA ASP A 10 -2.47 21.68 5.54
C ASP A 10 -1.98 20.98 4.25
N ASN A 11 -0.73 21.25 3.88
CA ASN A 11 -0.05 20.70 2.72
C ASN A 11 1.26 20.06 3.17
N PHE A 12 1.81 19.16 2.35
CA PHE A 12 3.18 18.70 2.55
C PHE A 12 4.14 19.88 2.55
N THR A 13 5.11 19.87 3.47
CA THR A 13 6.05 20.99 3.63
C THR A 13 7.19 20.91 2.63
N SER A 14 7.55 19.69 2.20
CA SER A 14 8.67 19.42 1.29
C SER A 14 8.35 18.33 0.26
N SER A 15 9.02 18.37 -0.89
CA SER A 15 8.95 17.32 -1.91
C SER A 15 9.40 15.96 -1.35
N ILE A 16 10.47 15.92 -0.57
CA ILE A 16 10.95 14.68 0.08
C ILE A 16 9.91 14.14 1.06
N GLY A 17 9.26 15.01 1.84
CA GLY A 17 8.21 14.60 2.77
C GLY A 17 7.00 14.01 2.04
N PHE A 18 6.61 14.59 0.91
CA PHE A 18 5.59 14.04 0.04
C PHE A 18 5.98 12.66 -0.51
N VAL A 19 7.19 12.52 -1.10
CA VAL A 19 7.67 11.24 -1.62
C VAL A 19 7.72 10.17 -0.53
N LEU A 20 8.24 10.49 0.67
CA LEU A 20 8.28 9.55 1.79
C LEU A 20 6.87 9.15 2.27
N ALA A 21 5.91 10.06 2.23
CA ALA A 21 4.52 9.72 2.55
C ALA A 21 3.91 8.78 1.49
N CYS A 22 4.20 9.01 0.21
CA CYS A 22 3.77 8.14 -0.89
C CYS A 22 4.45 6.75 -0.81
N VAL A 23 5.75 6.73 -0.49
CA VAL A 23 6.50 5.48 -0.23
C VAL A 23 5.88 4.73 0.95
N GLY A 24 5.57 5.42 2.05
CA GLY A 24 4.90 4.78 3.19
C GLY A 24 3.49 4.28 2.90
N SER A 25 2.82 4.87 1.91
CA SER A 25 1.55 4.33 1.41
C SER A 25 1.74 3.07 0.56
N ALA A 26 2.77 3.06 -0.29
CA ALA A 26 3.07 1.97 -1.21
C ALA A 26 3.72 0.78 -0.48
N VAL A 27 4.72 1.05 0.37
CA VAL A 27 5.42 0.02 1.14
C VAL A 27 4.53 -0.51 2.27
N GLY A 28 4.12 -1.75 2.16
CA GLY A 28 3.23 -2.40 3.12
C GLY A 28 3.47 -3.90 3.22
N LEU A 29 2.47 -4.60 3.75
CA LEU A 29 2.54 -6.04 3.92
C LEU A 29 2.74 -6.78 2.59
N GLY A 30 2.25 -6.24 1.46
CA GLY A 30 2.46 -6.82 0.14
C GLY A 30 3.93 -6.97 -0.27
N ASN A 31 4.78 -5.98 0.09
CA ASN A 31 6.23 -6.02 -0.16
C ASN A 31 6.94 -7.04 0.73
N ILE A 32 6.35 -7.36 1.88
CA ILE A 32 6.99 -8.21 2.91
C ILE A 32 6.58 -9.67 2.76
N TRP A 33 5.29 -9.96 2.51
CA TRP A 33 4.81 -11.35 2.52
C TRP A 33 4.41 -11.91 1.15
N MET A 34 4.09 -11.04 0.15
CA MET A 34 3.69 -11.51 -1.18
C MET A 34 4.84 -11.46 -2.18
N PHE A 35 5.51 -10.32 -2.28
CA PHE A 35 6.56 -10.13 -3.27
C PHE A 35 7.71 -11.13 -3.15
N PRO A 36 8.28 -11.41 -1.95
CA PRO A 36 9.38 -12.36 -1.82
C PRO A 36 9.02 -13.75 -2.35
N TYR A 37 7.84 -14.23 -2.02
CA TYR A 37 7.34 -15.51 -2.50
C TYR A 37 7.10 -15.51 -4.01
N ARG A 38 6.41 -14.46 -4.53
CA ARG A 38 6.10 -14.35 -5.97
C ARG A 38 7.35 -14.26 -6.82
N LEU A 39 8.36 -13.53 -6.36
CA LEU A 39 9.63 -13.40 -7.07
C LEU A 39 10.24 -14.79 -7.36
N GLY A 40 10.39 -15.62 -6.35
CA GLY A 40 10.97 -16.96 -6.54
C GLY A 40 10.04 -17.93 -7.26
N GLU A 41 8.75 -17.98 -6.87
CA GLU A 41 7.76 -18.93 -7.41
C GLU A 41 7.50 -18.73 -8.91
N TYR A 42 7.48 -17.46 -9.37
CA TYR A 42 7.15 -17.14 -10.75
C TYR A 42 8.36 -16.86 -11.64
N GLY A 43 9.55 -17.30 -11.25
CA GLY A 43 10.68 -17.34 -12.18
C GLY A 43 12.00 -16.74 -11.67
N GLY A 44 12.12 -16.42 -10.39
CA GLY A 44 13.31 -15.78 -9.86
C GLY A 44 13.59 -14.45 -10.56
N ALA A 45 14.86 -14.21 -10.94
CA ALA A 45 15.21 -12.96 -11.63
C ALA A 45 14.46 -12.73 -12.95
N ALA A 46 13.94 -13.78 -13.61
CA ALA A 46 13.14 -13.61 -14.83
C ALA A 46 11.79 -12.91 -14.53
N PHE A 47 11.21 -13.09 -13.34
CA PHE A 47 10.00 -12.39 -12.91
C PHE A 47 10.19 -10.87 -12.80
N LEU A 48 11.41 -10.42 -12.50
CA LEU A 48 11.69 -8.98 -12.40
C LEU A 48 11.47 -8.23 -13.71
N ILE A 49 11.59 -8.90 -14.86
CA ILE A 49 11.40 -8.25 -16.16
C ILE A 49 9.96 -7.71 -16.30
N PRO A 50 8.91 -8.55 -16.27
CA PRO A 50 7.55 -8.04 -16.35
C PRO A 50 7.19 -7.16 -15.15
N TYR A 51 7.69 -7.46 -13.94
CA TYR A 51 7.43 -6.64 -12.76
C TYR A 51 7.94 -5.21 -12.93
N LEU A 52 9.19 -5.02 -13.36
CA LEU A 52 9.77 -3.69 -13.56
C LEU A 52 9.12 -2.93 -14.72
N ILE A 53 8.68 -3.62 -15.78
CA ILE A 53 7.90 -3.01 -16.85
C ILE A 53 6.60 -2.43 -16.29
N PHE A 54 5.85 -3.20 -15.49
CA PHE A 54 4.59 -2.74 -14.91
C PHE A 54 4.78 -1.70 -13.82
N ILE A 55 5.80 -1.82 -12.96
CA ILE A 55 6.13 -0.80 -11.94
C ILE A 55 6.46 0.54 -12.61
N PHE A 56 7.26 0.52 -13.67
CA PHE A 56 7.57 1.75 -14.41
C PHE A 56 6.30 2.33 -15.06
N LEU A 57 5.53 1.50 -15.76
CA LEU A 57 4.31 1.95 -16.43
C LEU A 57 3.30 2.54 -15.44
N PHE A 58 3.01 1.81 -14.37
CA PHE A 58 2.02 2.24 -13.37
C PHE A 58 2.53 3.42 -12.53
N GLY A 59 3.82 3.44 -12.20
CA GLY A 59 4.45 4.55 -11.51
C GLY A 59 4.46 5.82 -12.36
N TRP A 60 4.92 5.72 -13.61
CA TRP A 60 5.01 6.87 -14.50
C TRP A 60 3.63 7.41 -14.89
N VAL A 61 2.72 6.54 -15.36
CA VAL A 61 1.44 6.97 -15.92
C VAL A 61 0.32 6.96 -14.88
N GLY A 62 0.23 5.91 -14.04
CA GLY A 62 -0.84 5.74 -13.07
C GLY A 62 -0.74 6.69 -11.89
N LEU A 63 0.38 6.65 -11.14
CA LEU A 63 0.58 7.52 -9.99
C LEU A 63 0.61 9.00 -10.37
N SER A 64 1.31 9.35 -11.47
CA SER A 64 1.34 10.74 -11.95
C SER A 64 -0.05 11.26 -12.27
N ALA A 65 -0.91 10.40 -12.83
CA ALA A 65 -2.28 10.78 -13.16
C ALA A 65 -3.13 11.02 -11.90
N GLU A 66 -3.04 10.13 -10.89
CA GLU A 66 -3.76 10.30 -9.63
C GLU A 66 -3.28 11.54 -8.85
N PHE A 67 -1.96 11.73 -8.72
CA PHE A 67 -1.40 12.93 -8.10
C PHE A 67 -1.78 14.21 -8.88
N GLY A 68 -1.70 14.18 -10.20
CA GLY A 68 -2.08 15.30 -11.07
C GLY A 68 -3.54 15.67 -10.91
N LEU A 69 -4.44 14.69 -10.86
CA LEU A 69 -5.85 14.94 -10.59
C LEU A 69 -6.07 15.58 -9.21
N GLY A 70 -5.46 15.02 -8.16
CA GLY A 70 -5.55 15.55 -6.81
C GLY A 70 -5.07 16.99 -6.71
N ARG A 71 -3.88 17.30 -7.25
CA ARG A 71 -3.32 18.66 -7.27
C ARG A 71 -4.19 19.65 -8.05
N LYS A 72 -4.76 19.20 -9.16
CA LYS A 72 -5.62 20.03 -10.01
C LYS A 72 -6.97 20.35 -9.37
N SER A 73 -7.63 19.36 -8.80
CA SER A 73 -8.94 19.52 -8.17
C SER A 73 -8.87 20.24 -6.82
N LYS A 74 -7.74 20.12 -6.11
CA LYS A 74 -7.55 20.59 -4.72
C LYS A 74 -8.58 19.99 -3.76
N SER A 75 -9.05 18.79 -4.04
CA SER A 75 -10.04 18.06 -3.26
C SER A 75 -9.65 16.60 -3.16
N GLY A 76 -10.16 15.90 -2.16
CA GLY A 76 -9.96 14.47 -2.02
C GLY A 76 -10.73 13.66 -3.07
N THR A 77 -10.90 12.38 -2.79
CA THR A 77 -11.43 11.42 -3.77
C THR A 77 -12.75 11.90 -4.38
N VAL A 78 -13.80 12.03 -3.58
CA VAL A 78 -15.15 12.33 -4.08
C VAL A 78 -15.23 13.68 -4.80
N GLY A 79 -14.58 14.71 -4.25
CA GLY A 79 -14.55 16.04 -4.86
C GLY A 79 -13.76 16.07 -6.17
N SER A 80 -12.73 15.25 -6.33
CA SER A 80 -11.98 15.13 -7.59
C SER A 80 -12.82 14.54 -8.72
N TYR A 81 -13.62 13.52 -8.41
CA TYR A 81 -14.58 12.97 -9.39
C TYR A 81 -15.70 13.99 -9.71
N GLU A 82 -16.25 14.65 -8.69
CA GLU A 82 -17.22 15.72 -8.88
C GLU A 82 -16.67 16.85 -9.79
N TYR A 83 -15.41 17.23 -9.59
CA TYR A 83 -14.71 18.21 -10.42
C TYR A 83 -14.60 17.76 -11.88
N CYS A 84 -14.15 16.54 -12.15
CA CYS A 84 -13.98 16.02 -13.52
C CYS A 84 -15.31 15.97 -14.28
N PHE A 85 -16.32 15.35 -13.67
CA PHE A 85 -17.64 15.21 -14.28
C PHE A 85 -18.39 16.54 -14.33
N GLY A 86 -18.12 17.46 -13.38
CA GLY A 86 -18.70 18.81 -13.35
C GLY A 86 -18.33 19.65 -14.57
N LYS A 87 -17.13 19.45 -15.15
CA LYS A 87 -16.73 20.08 -16.43
C LYS A 87 -17.63 19.68 -17.61
N ARG A 88 -18.33 18.55 -17.49
CA ARG A 88 -19.30 18.05 -18.49
C ARG A 88 -20.76 18.20 -18.05
N GLY A 89 -21.04 19.01 -17.02
CA GLY A 89 -22.39 19.20 -16.49
C GLY A 89 -22.95 18.05 -15.64
N MET A 90 -22.14 17.02 -15.36
CA MET A 90 -22.55 15.80 -14.63
C MET A 90 -21.89 15.67 -13.25
N GLY A 91 -21.63 16.78 -12.55
CA GLY A 91 -20.93 16.76 -11.26
C GLY A 91 -21.59 15.86 -10.21
N TRP A 92 -22.93 15.84 -10.15
CA TRP A 92 -23.68 14.97 -9.24
C TRP A 92 -23.40 13.47 -9.46
N PHE A 93 -23.21 13.06 -10.72
CA PHE A 93 -22.86 11.69 -11.07
C PHE A 93 -21.41 11.36 -10.66
N GLY A 94 -20.47 12.28 -10.92
CA GLY A 94 -19.10 12.17 -10.46
C GLY A 94 -19.01 12.02 -8.93
N LYS A 95 -19.80 12.80 -8.20
CA LYS A 95 -19.89 12.70 -6.75
C LYS A 95 -20.33 11.30 -6.29
N LYS A 96 -21.34 10.70 -6.94
CA LYS A 96 -21.78 9.33 -6.61
C LYS A 96 -20.73 8.29 -6.91
N ILE A 97 -20.08 8.37 -8.08
CA ILE A 97 -19.02 7.43 -8.49
C ILE A 97 -17.82 7.49 -7.54
N GLY A 98 -17.40 8.68 -7.13
CA GLY A 98 -16.25 8.87 -6.23
C GLY A 98 -16.38 8.20 -4.86
N TRP A 99 -17.58 7.82 -4.44
CA TRP A 99 -17.80 7.05 -3.23
C TRP A 99 -17.25 5.62 -3.32
N ILE A 100 -17.22 5.01 -4.51
CA ILE A 100 -16.77 3.63 -4.70
C ILE A 100 -15.29 3.49 -4.31
N PRO A 101 -14.34 4.23 -4.91
CA PRO A 101 -12.94 4.13 -4.51
C PRO A 101 -12.69 4.62 -3.08
N LEU A 102 -13.48 5.60 -2.58
CA LEU A 102 -13.38 6.03 -1.18
C LEU A 102 -13.73 4.89 -0.21
N LEU A 103 -14.85 4.19 -0.46
CA LEU A 103 -15.25 3.03 0.34
C LEU A 103 -14.28 1.86 0.18
N GLY A 104 -13.66 1.70 -0.99
CA GLY A 104 -12.57 0.75 -1.19
C GLY A 104 -11.39 1.03 -0.27
N SER A 105 -10.95 2.30 -0.19
CA SER A 105 -9.86 2.71 0.71
C SER A 105 -10.21 2.45 2.18
N LEU A 106 -11.42 2.82 2.63
CA LEU A 106 -11.89 2.54 3.98
C LEU A 106 -12.02 1.03 4.25
N GLY A 107 -12.53 0.28 3.28
CA GLY A 107 -12.70 -1.17 3.40
C GLY A 107 -11.36 -1.90 3.57
N ILE A 108 -10.33 -1.55 2.78
CA ILE A 108 -8.97 -2.07 3.01
C ILE A 108 -8.47 -1.66 4.38
N ALA A 109 -8.62 -0.39 4.78
CA ALA A 109 -8.14 0.11 6.08
C ALA A 109 -8.71 -0.68 7.26
N ILE A 110 -9.98 -1.05 7.21
CA ILE A 110 -10.66 -1.82 8.26
C ILE A 110 -9.99 -3.19 8.45
N GLY A 111 -9.88 -4.00 7.41
CA GLY A 111 -9.25 -5.32 7.51
C GLY A 111 -7.75 -5.25 7.78
N TYR A 112 -7.07 -4.26 7.19
CA TYR A 112 -5.64 -4.04 7.37
C TYR A 112 -5.28 -3.68 8.82
N ALA A 113 -6.13 -2.90 9.51
CA ALA A 113 -5.93 -2.56 10.92
C ALA A 113 -6.01 -3.80 11.84
N ILE A 114 -6.88 -4.76 11.53
CA ILE A 114 -6.97 -6.04 12.25
C ILE A 114 -5.67 -6.83 12.07
N ILE A 115 -5.20 -6.96 10.83
CA ILE A 115 -3.95 -7.67 10.50
C ILE A 115 -2.74 -7.01 11.20
N LEU A 116 -2.70 -5.69 11.27
CA LEU A 116 -1.68 -4.98 12.05
C LEU A 116 -1.81 -5.22 13.55
N GLY A 117 -3.02 -5.45 14.06
CA GLY A 117 -3.24 -5.94 15.42
C GLY A 117 -2.55 -7.30 15.65
N TRP A 118 -2.64 -8.21 14.69
CA TRP A 118 -1.92 -9.49 14.75
C TRP A 118 -0.39 -9.30 14.72
N VAL A 119 0.11 -8.38 13.91
CA VAL A 119 1.54 -8.00 13.89
C VAL A 119 1.98 -7.48 15.24
N LEU A 120 1.22 -6.56 15.85
CA LEU A 120 1.53 -5.99 17.16
C LEU A 120 1.50 -7.05 18.27
N ARG A 121 0.55 -7.97 18.25
CA ARG A 121 0.49 -9.11 19.17
C ARG A 121 1.70 -10.01 19.04
N THR A 122 2.11 -10.30 17.81
CA THR A 122 3.28 -11.14 17.53
C THR A 122 4.57 -10.45 18.00
N LEU A 123 4.70 -9.15 17.75
CA LEU A 123 5.79 -8.34 18.29
C LEU A 123 5.84 -8.44 19.81
N TRP A 124 4.71 -8.28 20.49
CA TRP A 124 4.64 -8.41 21.94
C TRP A 124 5.09 -9.79 22.43
N GLY A 125 4.71 -10.87 21.73
CA GLY A 125 5.15 -12.22 22.06
C GLY A 125 6.66 -12.40 22.02
N PHE A 126 7.35 -11.72 21.11
CA PHE A 126 8.82 -11.70 21.08
C PHE A 126 9.42 -10.78 22.14
N VAL A 127 8.80 -9.64 22.42
CA VAL A 127 9.26 -8.70 23.47
C VAL A 127 9.15 -9.35 24.85
N SER A 128 8.05 -10.03 25.15
CA SER A 128 7.84 -10.77 26.40
C SER A 128 8.70 -12.05 26.49
N GLY A 129 9.17 -12.58 25.37
CA GLY A 129 9.87 -13.86 25.28
C GLY A 129 8.94 -15.08 25.15
N ASP A 130 7.62 -14.91 25.30
CA ASP A 130 6.64 -16.01 25.22
C ASP A 130 6.74 -16.77 23.89
N LEU A 131 6.87 -16.03 22.79
CA LEU A 131 6.90 -16.62 21.45
C LEU A 131 8.27 -17.24 21.09
N MET A 132 9.27 -17.12 21.95
CA MET A 132 10.54 -17.86 21.79
C MET A 132 10.40 -19.34 22.18
N THR A 133 9.43 -19.68 22.99
CA THR A 133 9.22 -21.04 23.50
C THR A 133 7.87 -21.67 23.10
N ALA A 134 6.87 -20.83 22.84
CA ALA A 134 5.54 -21.29 22.43
C ALA A 134 5.52 -21.76 20.96
N ASP A 135 4.62 -22.69 20.62
CA ASP A 135 4.33 -23.01 19.24
C ASP A 135 3.69 -21.81 18.52
N PRO A 136 4.27 -21.32 17.41
CA PRO A 136 3.76 -20.15 16.69
C PRO A 136 2.33 -20.34 16.18
N GLY A 137 1.95 -21.58 15.80
CA GLY A 137 0.61 -21.87 15.34
C GLY A 137 -0.43 -21.74 16.45
N ALA A 138 -0.13 -22.28 17.63
CA ALA A 138 -0.99 -22.15 18.81
C ALA A 138 -1.06 -20.69 19.28
N TYR A 139 0.07 -19.97 19.29
CA TYR A 139 0.13 -18.58 19.71
C TYR A 139 -0.69 -17.66 18.79
N PHE A 140 -0.56 -17.83 17.49
CA PHE A 140 -1.33 -17.07 16.50
C PHE A 140 -2.80 -17.50 16.50
N GLY A 141 -3.08 -18.81 16.53
CA GLY A 141 -4.43 -19.35 16.58
C GLY A 141 -5.29 -18.84 17.74
N ALA A 142 -4.66 -18.50 18.87
CA ALA A 142 -5.35 -17.98 20.05
C ALA A 142 -6.06 -16.62 19.81
N ILE A 143 -5.71 -15.87 18.76
CA ILE A 143 -6.29 -14.55 18.46
C ILE A 143 -7.14 -14.53 17.18
N LEU A 144 -7.28 -15.65 16.49
CA LEU A 144 -8.02 -15.73 15.20
C LEU A 144 -9.53 -15.88 15.36
N GLY A 145 -10.00 -16.07 16.60
CA GLY A 145 -11.42 -16.16 16.92
C GLY A 145 -12.13 -14.82 16.97
N ASP A 146 -13.44 -14.87 17.13
CA ASP A 146 -14.26 -13.67 17.31
C ASP A 146 -13.77 -12.86 18.54
N PHE A 147 -13.50 -11.58 18.32
CA PHE A 147 -12.98 -10.63 19.31
C PHE A 147 -11.59 -10.97 19.91
N GLY A 148 -10.85 -11.91 19.31
CA GLY A 148 -9.58 -12.40 19.86
C GLY A 148 -8.45 -11.38 19.82
N SER A 149 -8.43 -10.47 18.84
CA SER A 149 -7.37 -9.47 18.65
C SER A 149 -7.79 -8.04 19.01
N VAL A 150 -8.99 -7.80 19.53
CA VAL A 150 -9.55 -6.47 19.85
C VAL A 150 -8.59 -5.53 20.58
N PRO A 151 -7.88 -5.93 21.66
CA PRO A 151 -6.98 -5.03 22.35
C PRO A 151 -5.85 -4.51 21.45
N TRP A 152 -5.32 -5.37 20.59
CA TRP A 152 -4.23 -5.05 19.67
C TRP A 152 -4.72 -4.20 18.50
N HIS A 153 -5.90 -4.48 18.00
CA HIS A 153 -6.59 -3.68 16.99
C HIS A 153 -6.87 -2.25 17.52
N ILE A 154 -7.38 -2.11 18.75
CA ILE A 154 -7.56 -0.80 19.40
C ILE A 154 -6.23 -0.05 19.47
N ALA A 155 -5.14 -0.72 19.89
CA ALA A 155 -3.83 -0.08 19.99
C ALA A 155 -3.33 0.44 18.64
N VAL A 156 -3.46 -0.34 17.56
CA VAL A 156 -3.09 0.07 16.20
C VAL A 156 -3.91 1.27 15.73
N ILE A 157 -5.23 1.21 15.90
CA ILE A 157 -6.11 2.34 15.53
C ILE A 157 -5.79 3.59 16.36
N ALA A 158 -5.51 3.45 17.65
CA ALA A 158 -5.13 4.58 18.51
C ALA A 158 -3.82 5.23 18.05
N MET A 159 -2.79 4.44 17.72
CA MET A 159 -1.51 4.94 17.17
C MET A 159 -1.74 5.69 15.86
N THR A 160 -2.50 5.10 14.95
CA THR A 160 -2.81 5.71 13.65
C THR A 160 -3.64 6.98 13.81
N CYS A 161 -4.65 6.96 14.68
CA CYS A 161 -5.48 8.13 14.98
C CYS A 161 -4.66 9.30 15.55
N ALA A 162 -3.71 9.05 16.45
CA ALA A 162 -2.84 10.08 17.00
C ALA A 162 -2.03 10.81 15.91
N ILE A 163 -1.60 10.07 14.89
CA ILE A 163 -0.89 10.65 13.73
C ILE A 163 -1.86 11.45 12.85
N LEU A 164 -3.02 10.89 12.50
CA LEU A 164 -4.01 11.54 11.63
C LEU A 164 -4.56 12.84 12.24
N VAL A 165 -4.84 12.86 13.53
CA VAL A 165 -5.32 14.04 14.27
C VAL A 165 -4.32 15.19 14.20
N SER A 166 -3.01 14.89 14.12
CA SER A 166 -1.93 15.88 14.02
C SER A 166 -1.85 16.57 12.64
N GLY A 167 -2.61 16.10 11.64
CA GLY A 167 -2.70 16.69 10.30
C GLY A 167 -1.66 16.15 9.32
N VAL A 168 -1.59 16.76 8.14
CA VAL A 168 -0.73 16.29 7.04
C VAL A 168 0.74 16.59 7.36
N SER A 169 1.06 17.84 7.65
CA SER A 169 2.43 18.31 7.87
C SER A 169 3.03 17.75 9.17
N ASN A 170 2.34 17.93 10.30
CA ASN A 170 2.84 17.58 11.62
C ASN A 170 2.60 16.11 12.02
N GLY A 171 1.65 15.45 11.36
CA GLY A 171 1.31 14.05 11.57
C GLY A 171 1.90 13.15 10.47
N ILE A 172 1.25 13.13 9.31
CA ILE A 172 1.54 12.20 8.22
C ILE A 172 2.98 12.36 7.72
N GLU A 173 3.39 13.57 7.33
CA GLU A 173 4.72 13.84 6.78
C GLU A 173 5.81 13.53 7.81
N LYS A 174 5.63 13.99 9.06
CA LYS A 174 6.61 13.76 10.13
C LYS A 174 6.74 12.28 10.48
N ALA A 175 5.64 11.55 10.58
CA ALA A 175 5.66 10.11 10.81
C ALA A 175 6.40 9.37 9.71
N ASN A 176 6.08 9.65 8.43
CA ASN A 176 6.73 9.00 7.29
C ASN A 176 8.22 9.33 7.17
N LYS A 177 8.65 10.55 7.53
CA LYS A 177 10.07 10.95 7.58
C LYS A 177 10.89 10.14 8.59
N ILE A 178 10.26 9.56 9.60
CA ILE A 178 10.91 8.73 10.63
C ILE A 178 10.74 7.25 10.30
N LEU A 179 9.50 6.82 10.07
CA LEU A 179 9.16 5.39 9.94
C LEU A 179 9.74 4.76 8.67
N MET A 180 9.71 5.46 7.53
CA MET A 180 10.20 4.90 6.28
C MET A 180 11.72 4.73 6.25
N PRO A 181 12.55 5.73 6.54
CA PRO A 181 13.99 5.50 6.66
C PRO A 181 14.34 4.41 7.69
N SER A 182 13.64 4.37 8.82
CA SER A 182 13.85 3.32 9.84
C SER A 182 13.54 1.93 9.28
N PHE A 183 12.45 1.76 8.53
CA PHE A 183 12.14 0.51 7.86
C PHE A 183 13.29 0.05 6.96
N PHE A 184 13.79 0.93 6.08
CA PHE A 184 14.89 0.58 5.17
C PHE A 184 16.16 0.19 5.93
N VAL A 185 16.53 0.92 6.98
CA VAL A 185 17.73 0.64 7.80
C VAL A 185 17.58 -0.71 8.50
N LEU A 186 16.44 -0.97 9.12
CA LEU A 186 16.19 -2.22 9.86
C LEU A 186 16.19 -3.44 8.94
N PHE A 187 15.47 -3.38 7.81
CA PHE A 187 15.43 -4.49 6.86
C PHE A 187 16.77 -4.70 6.15
N LEU A 188 17.49 -3.65 5.79
CA LEU A 188 18.81 -3.76 5.19
C LEU A 188 19.82 -4.37 6.17
N GLY A 189 19.83 -3.92 7.41
CA GLY A 189 20.68 -4.50 8.46
C GLY A 189 20.39 -5.98 8.67
N MET A 190 19.12 -6.37 8.67
CA MET A 190 18.69 -7.76 8.77
C MET A 190 19.10 -8.58 7.54
N ALA A 191 18.93 -8.06 6.33
CA ALA A 191 19.34 -8.73 5.09
C ALA A 191 20.85 -8.97 5.06
N ILE A 192 21.65 -7.99 5.50
CA ILE A 192 23.10 -8.13 5.62
C ILE A 192 23.45 -9.25 6.62
N TRP A 193 22.85 -9.25 7.81
CA TRP A 193 23.11 -10.30 8.80
C TRP A 193 22.75 -11.69 8.28
N ILE A 194 21.57 -11.83 7.66
CA ILE A 194 21.08 -13.10 7.12
C ILE A 194 21.99 -13.65 6.01
N SER A 195 22.66 -12.78 5.25
CA SER A 195 23.61 -13.22 4.21
C SER A 195 24.79 -14.05 4.75
N PHE A 196 25.11 -13.90 6.03
CA PHE A 196 26.15 -14.67 6.70
C PHE A 196 25.66 -15.98 7.33
N LEU A 197 24.33 -16.25 7.31
CA LEU A 197 23.81 -17.50 7.86
C LEU A 197 24.18 -18.70 6.98
N PRO A 198 24.66 -19.80 7.57
CA PRO A 198 24.85 -21.05 6.85
C PRO A 198 23.54 -21.52 6.21
N GLY A 199 23.57 -21.88 4.94
CA GLY A 199 22.38 -22.35 4.21
C GLY A 199 21.53 -21.24 3.55
N SER A 200 21.85 -19.95 3.76
CA SER A 200 21.14 -18.83 3.12
C SER A 200 21.25 -18.84 1.59
N GLY A 201 22.28 -19.48 1.03
CA GLY A 201 22.54 -19.58 -0.42
C GLY A 201 21.34 -20.10 -1.21
N ALA A 202 20.65 -21.14 -0.69
CA ALA A 202 19.46 -21.69 -1.35
C ALA A 202 18.32 -20.67 -1.51
N GLY A 203 18.15 -19.75 -0.55
CA GLY A 203 17.19 -18.67 -0.65
C GLY A 203 17.59 -17.62 -1.70
N TYR A 204 18.88 -17.34 -1.85
CA TYR A 204 19.34 -16.46 -2.95
C TYR A 204 19.17 -17.13 -4.31
N GLU A 205 19.42 -18.45 -4.42
CA GLU A 205 19.14 -19.20 -5.63
C GLU A 205 17.66 -19.14 -6.01
N PHE A 206 16.78 -19.35 -5.04
CA PHE A 206 15.32 -19.22 -5.23
C PHE A 206 14.90 -17.84 -5.75
N LEU A 207 15.52 -16.77 -5.24
CA LEU A 207 15.18 -15.40 -5.65
C LEU A 207 15.78 -15.01 -7.00
N PHE A 208 17.03 -15.42 -7.29
CA PHE A 208 17.81 -14.81 -8.36
C PHE A 208 18.19 -15.74 -9.51
N VAL A 209 18.10 -17.06 -9.37
CA VAL A 209 18.32 -17.93 -10.51
C VAL A 209 17.13 -17.77 -11.49
N PRO A 210 17.39 -17.25 -12.71
CA PRO A 210 16.31 -16.97 -13.64
C PRO A 210 15.77 -18.26 -14.25
N GLN A 211 14.47 -18.48 -14.16
CA GLN A 211 13.74 -19.55 -14.83
C GLN A 211 13.10 -19.00 -16.09
N TRP A 212 13.84 -19.02 -17.20
CA TRP A 212 13.46 -18.35 -18.45
C TRP A 212 12.22 -18.96 -19.12
N ASP A 213 11.94 -20.22 -18.89
CA ASP A 213 10.73 -20.91 -19.31
C ASP A 213 9.47 -20.28 -18.71
N LYS A 214 9.54 -19.84 -17.46
CA LYS A 214 8.44 -19.15 -16.78
C LYS A 214 8.16 -17.77 -17.36
N LEU A 215 9.13 -17.10 -17.97
CA LEU A 215 8.90 -15.82 -18.65
C LEU A 215 7.93 -15.96 -19.85
N LEU A 216 7.87 -17.13 -20.46
CA LEU A 216 6.91 -17.43 -21.54
C LEU A 216 5.51 -17.80 -21.02
N ASN A 217 5.36 -17.99 -19.71
CA ASN A 217 4.09 -18.31 -19.09
C ASN A 217 3.28 -17.04 -18.80
N ILE A 218 2.10 -16.94 -19.36
CA ILE A 218 1.20 -15.78 -19.16
C ILE A 218 0.89 -15.53 -17.67
N LYS A 219 0.88 -16.58 -16.84
CA LYS A 219 0.65 -16.46 -15.39
C LYS A 219 1.71 -15.60 -14.70
N THR A 220 2.99 -15.71 -15.11
CA THR A 220 4.08 -14.87 -14.60
C THR A 220 3.82 -13.38 -14.86
N TRP A 221 3.34 -13.04 -16.06
CA TRP A 221 2.99 -11.65 -16.40
C TRP A 221 1.79 -11.15 -15.62
N ILE A 222 0.76 -11.98 -15.46
CA ILE A 222 -0.44 -11.65 -14.69
C ILE A 222 -0.07 -11.38 -13.22
N MET A 223 0.73 -12.25 -12.61
CA MET A 223 1.16 -12.09 -11.21
C MET A 223 2.09 -10.91 -11.02
N ALA A 224 2.99 -10.63 -11.96
CA ALA A 224 3.86 -9.46 -11.95
C ALA A 224 3.05 -8.16 -12.08
N MET A 225 2.07 -8.13 -12.97
CA MET A 225 1.16 -7.00 -13.18
C MET A 225 0.32 -6.72 -11.93
N GLY A 226 -0.31 -7.74 -11.36
CA GLY A 226 -1.09 -7.61 -10.13
C GLY A 226 -0.25 -7.14 -8.94
N GLN A 227 0.97 -7.70 -8.78
CA GLN A 227 1.90 -7.29 -7.74
C GLN A 227 2.29 -5.81 -7.87
N ALA A 228 2.66 -5.36 -9.07
CA ALA A 228 3.05 -3.98 -9.32
C ALA A 228 1.88 -3.00 -9.09
N PHE A 229 0.69 -3.37 -9.52
CA PHE A 229 -0.52 -2.56 -9.35
C PHE A 229 -0.91 -2.40 -7.88
N PHE A 230 -0.94 -3.51 -7.14
CA PHE A 230 -1.27 -3.52 -5.72
C PHE A 230 -0.24 -2.75 -4.89
N SER A 231 1.06 -2.98 -5.15
CA SER A 231 2.17 -2.37 -4.42
C SER A 231 2.14 -0.84 -4.48
N LEU A 232 1.83 -0.26 -5.65
CA LEU A 232 1.78 1.19 -5.83
C LEU A 232 0.52 1.87 -5.26
N SER A 233 -0.38 1.13 -4.61
CA SER A 233 -1.61 1.65 -4.01
C SER A 233 -2.50 2.45 -4.99
N ILE A 234 -2.48 2.07 -6.26
CA ILE A 234 -3.30 2.71 -7.31
C ILE A 234 -4.74 2.22 -7.16
N SER A 235 -5.60 3.08 -6.65
CA SER A 235 -6.98 2.69 -6.30
C SER A 235 -8.04 3.68 -6.76
N GLY A 236 -7.64 4.78 -7.40
CA GLY A 236 -8.54 5.89 -7.71
C GLY A 236 -8.97 6.69 -6.47
N SER A 237 -8.25 6.58 -5.36
CA SER A 237 -8.61 7.21 -4.07
C SER A 237 -7.43 7.84 -3.35
N SER A 238 -6.69 7.08 -2.55
CA SER A 238 -5.73 7.60 -1.57
C SER A 238 -4.61 8.43 -2.19
N MET A 239 -4.11 8.05 -3.37
CA MET A 239 -3.07 8.81 -4.07
C MET A 239 -3.62 10.12 -4.64
N ILE A 240 -4.91 10.18 -5.02
CA ILE A 240 -5.58 11.44 -5.39
C ILE A 240 -5.63 12.38 -4.19
N VAL A 241 -5.92 11.86 -2.99
CA VAL A 241 -5.95 12.66 -1.75
C VAL A 241 -4.57 13.23 -1.45
N TYR A 242 -3.51 12.42 -1.49
CA TYR A 242 -2.14 12.92 -1.31
C TYR A 242 -1.76 13.93 -2.38
N GLY A 243 -2.20 13.71 -3.63
CA GLY A 243 -2.08 14.68 -4.72
C GLY A 243 -2.70 16.03 -4.40
N SER A 244 -3.82 16.07 -3.67
CA SER A 244 -4.49 17.33 -3.31
C SER A 244 -3.69 18.19 -2.32
N TYR A 245 -2.75 17.60 -1.59
CA TYR A 245 -1.87 18.28 -0.63
C TYR A 245 -0.53 18.74 -1.23
N ILE A 246 -0.30 18.47 -2.53
CA ILE A 246 0.95 18.83 -3.20
C ILE A 246 0.98 20.33 -3.53
N LYS A 247 2.13 20.97 -3.28
CA LYS A 247 2.43 22.33 -3.75
C LYS A 247 2.72 22.33 -5.26
N LYS A 248 2.62 23.50 -5.86
CA LYS A 248 2.85 23.67 -7.32
C LYS A 248 4.30 23.46 -7.76
N ASP A 249 5.25 23.62 -6.87
CA ASP A 249 6.69 23.47 -7.12
C ASP A 249 7.16 22.00 -7.18
N VAL A 250 6.32 21.05 -6.80
CA VAL A 250 6.67 19.63 -6.84
C VAL A 250 6.52 19.07 -8.26
N ASP A 251 7.58 18.45 -8.74
CA ASP A 251 7.59 17.65 -9.97
C ASP A 251 6.87 16.33 -9.74
N ILE A 252 5.64 16.23 -10.27
CA ILE A 252 4.79 15.04 -10.07
C ILE A 252 5.36 13.79 -10.76
N PRO A 253 5.72 13.81 -12.05
CA PRO A 253 6.30 12.66 -12.74
C PRO A 253 7.54 12.12 -12.03
N GLU A 254 8.45 12.99 -11.60
CA GLU A 254 9.64 12.59 -10.87
C GLU A 254 9.29 11.97 -9.51
N ALA A 255 8.40 12.60 -8.74
CA ALA A 255 7.96 12.09 -7.45
C ALA A 255 7.28 10.71 -7.57
N SER A 256 6.50 10.50 -8.63
CA SER A 256 5.84 9.22 -8.93
C SER A 256 6.85 8.12 -9.21
N LEU A 257 7.85 8.39 -10.05
CA LEU A 257 8.93 7.42 -10.34
C LEU A 257 9.81 7.14 -9.12
N ARG A 258 10.11 8.16 -8.32
CA ARG A 258 10.83 7.97 -7.04
C ARG A 258 10.03 7.08 -6.09
N THR A 259 8.71 7.28 -5.98
CA THR A 259 7.84 6.43 -5.16
C THR A 259 7.90 4.98 -5.64
N ALA A 260 7.73 4.73 -6.94
CA ALA A 260 7.81 3.40 -7.53
C ALA A 260 9.19 2.75 -7.33
N GLY A 261 10.28 3.52 -7.45
CA GLY A 261 11.64 3.06 -7.20
C GLY A 261 11.87 2.65 -5.76
N PHE A 262 11.47 3.47 -4.80
CA PHE A 262 11.59 3.14 -3.38
C PHE A 262 10.70 1.98 -2.96
N ASP A 263 9.49 1.86 -3.52
CA ASP A 263 8.62 0.70 -3.30
C ASP A 263 9.28 -0.60 -3.78
N THR A 264 9.87 -0.59 -4.99
CA THR A 264 10.63 -1.72 -5.52
C THR A 264 11.85 -2.05 -4.64
N CYS A 265 12.60 -1.05 -4.19
CA CYS A 265 13.72 -1.26 -3.27
C CYS A 265 13.27 -1.90 -1.96
N ALA A 266 12.14 -1.46 -1.40
CA ALA A 266 11.57 -2.04 -0.19
C ALA A 266 11.19 -3.51 -0.38
N ALA A 267 10.53 -3.84 -1.50
CA ALA A 267 10.16 -5.20 -1.86
C ALA A 267 11.40 -6.11 -2.01
N MET A 268 12.44 -5.62 -2.70
CA MET A 268 13.70 -6.36 -2.90
C MET A 268 14.45 -6.58 -1.59
N ILE A 269 14.59 -5.55 -0.74
CA ILE A 269 15.25 -5.67 0.56
C ILE A 269 14.49 -6.64 1.46
N SER A 270 13.14 -6.62 1.42
CA SER A 270 12.30 -7.58 2.15
C SER A 270 12.54 -9.01 1.66
N ALA A 271 12.63 -9.22 0.34
CA ALA A 271 12.93 -10.54 -0.21
C ALA A 271 14.31 -11.04 0.23
N LEU A 272 15.32 -10.18 0.23
CA LEU A 272 16.69 -10.50 0.68
C LEU A 272 16.77 -10.79 2.20
N ALA A 273 15.89 -10.20 2.99
CA ALA A 273 15.85 -10.46 4.43
C ALA A 273 15.05 -11.71 4.79
N ILE A 274 14.06 -12.10 3.97
CA ILE A 274 13.09 -13.15 4.35
C ILE A 274 13.45 -14.51 3.74
N MET A 275 13.57 -14.60 2.42
CA MET A 275 13.72 -15.90 1.76
C MET A 275 15.02 -16.62 2.14
N PRO A 276 16.18 -15.96 2.17
CA PRO A 276 17.41 -16.64 2.61
C PRO A 276 17.34 -17.16 4.05
N ALA A 277 16.64 -16.44 4.96
CA ALA A 277 16.42 -16.91 6.32
C ALA A 277 15.50 -18.15 6.36
N VAL A 278 14.41 -18.15 5.61
CA VAL A 278 13.47 -19.28 5.53
C VAL A 278 14.18 -20.54 5.00
N PHE A 279 14.95 -20.41 3.93
CA PHE A 279 15.67 -21.52 3.33
C PHE A 279 16.85 -22.03 4.19
N ALA A 280 17.55 -21.15 4.92
CA ALA A 280 18.62 -21.52 5.82
C ALA A 280 18.18 -22.51 6.90
N TYR A 281 16.92 -22.44 7.32
CA TYR A 281 16.36 -23.34 8.34
C TYR A 281 15.50 -24.48 7.75
N GLY A 282 15.51 -24.68 6.43
CA GLY A 282 14.81 -25.77 5.76
C GLY A 282 13.28 -25.71 5.90
N ILE A 283 12.73 -24.52 6.20
CA ILE A 283 11.29 -24.32 6.35
C ILE A 283 10.74 -23.98 4.97
N GLY A 284 9.64 -24.63 4.56
CA GLY A 284 9.03 -24.37 3.26
C GLY A 284 8.61 -22.91 3.09
N ALA A 285 8.89 -22.35 1.90
CA ALA A 285 8.51 -20.99 1.57
C ALA A 285 6.97 -20.86 1.54
N GLY A 286 6.40 -20.23 2.56
CA GLY A 286 4.99 -19.85 2.58
C GLY A 286 4.79 -18.45 1.98
N SER A 287 3.53 -18.05 1.84
CA SER A 287 3.15 -16.70 1.42
C SER A 287 2.07 -16.12 2.33
N GLY A 288 1.87 -14.80 2.26
CA GLY A 288 0.82 -14.14 3.02
C GLY A 288 0.97 -14.28 4.54
N PRO A 289 -0.16 -14.38 5.27
CA PRO A 289 -0.15 -14.50 6.73
C PRO A 289 0.66 -15.70 7.25
N VAL A 290 0.63 -16.83 6.57
CA VAL A 290 1.39 -18.04 6.95
C VAL A 290 2.89 -17.75 7.04
N LEU A 291 3.44 -17.00 6.08
CA LEU A 291 4.85 -16.62 6.09
C LEU A 291 5.19 -15.81 7.36
N VAL A 292 4.41 -14.78 7.64
CA VAL A 292 4.72 -13.82 8.71
C VAL A 292 4.43 -14.37 10.10
N PHE A 293 3.33 -15.09 10.28
CA PHE A 293 2.88 -15.48 11.62
C PHE A 293 3.22 -16.93 12.00
N LEU A 294 3.57 -17.79 11.05
CA LEU A 294 3.93 -19.17 11.31
C LEU A 294 5.39 -19.48 10.92
N THR A 295 5.77 -19.17 9.68
CA THR A 295 7.08 -19.53 9.13
C THR A 295 8.20 -18.73 9.80
N LEU A 296 8.13 -17.40 9.75
CA LEU A 296 9.19 -16.54 10.29
C LEU A 296 9.36 -16.67 11.82
N PRO A 297 8.32 -16.76 12.66
CA PRO A 297 8.51 -17.06 14.07
C PRO A 297 9.31 -18.35 14.32
N LYS A 298 9.08 -19.43 13.56
CA LYS A 298 9.88 -20.68 13.65
C LYS A 298 11.34 -20.46 13.25
N VAL A 299 11.59 -19.63 12.25
CA VAL A 299 12.95 -19.24 11.85
C VAL A 299 13.64 -18.51 12.99
N PHE A 300 12.98 -17.50 13.58
CA PHE A 300 13.54 -16.72 14.67
C PHE A 300 13.78 -17.56 15.94
N GLN A 301 12.94 -18.54 16.25
CA GLN A 301 13.16 -19.46 17.37
C GLN A 301 14.44 -20.30 17.23
N GLN A 302 14.87 -20.59 16.02
CA GLN A 302 16.07 -21.42 15.74
C GLN A 302 17.33 -20.59 15.48
N MET A 303 17.18 -19.31 15.19
CA MET A 303 18.25 -18.44 14.73
C MET A 303 19.07 -17.87 15.92
N PRO A 304 20.42 -17.74 15.81
CA PRO A 304 21.21 -17.01 16.80
C PRO A 304 20.69 -15.56 16.93
N PHE A 305 20.53 -15.11 18.18
CA PHE A 305 19.90 -13.80 18.50
C PHE A 305 18.50 -13.63 17.91
N GLY A 306 17.75 -14.72 17.70
CA GLY A 306 16.47 -14.72 16.99
C GLY A 306 15.43 -13.81 17.61
N GLN A 307 15.35 -13.72 18.95
CA GLN A 307 14.45 -12.77 19.62
C GLN A 307 14.74 -11.32 19.21
N PHE A 308 16.00 -10.90 19.19
CA PHE A 308 16.42 -9.56 18.78
C PHE A 308 16.02 -9.28 17.32
N PHE A 309 16.30 -10.21 16.41
CA PHE A 309 15.94 -10.04 14.99
C PHE A 309 14.44 -10.10 14.75
N ALA A 310 13.71 -10.91 15.51
CA ALA A 310 12.24 -10.93 15.47
C ALA A 310 11.64 -9.58 15.88
N ILE A 311 12.13 -8.97 16.97
CA ILE A 311 11.70 -7.65 17.41
C ILE A 311 11.97 -6.61 16.32
N ILE A 312 13.19 -6.57 15.75
CA ILE A 312 13.55 -5.68 14.64
C ILE A 312 12.60 -5.87 13.46
N PHE A 313 12.37 -7.11 13.06
CA PHE A 313 11.49 -7.45 11.94
C PHE A 313 10.07 -6.93 12.17
N PHE A 314 9.44 -7.31 13.28
CA PHE A 314 8.05 -6.94 13.54
C PHE A 314 7.87 -5.44 13.83
N VAL A 315 8.86 -4.74 14.38
CA VAL A 315 8.88 -3.28 14.49
C VAL A 315 8.88 -2.64 13.10
N ALA A 316 9.74 -3.12 12.20
CA ALA A 316 9.82 -2.59 10.84
C ALA A 316 8.55 -2.90 10.03
N VAL A 317 7.96 -4.10 10.19
CA VAL A 317 6.65 -4.46 9.61
C VAL A 317 5.55 -3.54 10.12
N LEU A 318 5.54 -3.25 11.42
CA LEU A 318 4.57 -2.33 12.02
C LEU A 318 4.73 -0.90 11.48
N PHE A 319 5.97 -0.43 11.27
CA PHE A 319 6.22 0.88 10.66
C PHE A 319 5.67 0.98 9.25
N ALA A 320 5.96 0.00 8.38
CA ALA A 320 5.42 -0.07 7.04
C ALA A 320 3.88 -0.17 7.04
N GLY A 321 3.33 -0.99 7.94
CA GLY A 321 1.89 -1.16 8.05
C GLY A 321 1.15 0.10 8.52
N ILE A 322 1.66 0.79 9.55
CA ILE A 322 1.04 2.02 10.06
C ILE A 322 1.07 3.12 9.01
N THR A 323 2.16 3.28 8.25
CA THR A 323 2.24 4.32 7.21
C THR A 323 1.25 4.08 6.07
N SER A 324 1.03 2.81 5.67
CA SER A 324 -0.01 2.44 4.71
C SER A 324 -1.42 2.67 5.29
N LEU A 325 -1.66 2.29 6.53
CA LEU A 325 -2.96 2.49 7.19
C LEU A 325 -3.33 3.98 7.32
N ILE A 326 -2.35 4.83 7.62
CA ILE A 326 -2.52 6.29 7.64
C ILE A 326 -3.07 6.78 6.29
N ASN A 327 -2.45 6.37 5.18
CA ASN A 327 -2.88 6.78 3.84
C ASN A 327 -4.30 6.29 3.52
N LEU A 328 -4.61 5.04 3.85
CA LEU A 328 -5.93 4.46 3.60
C LEU A 328 -7.03 5.18 4.39
N LEU A 329 -6.79 5.53 5.66
CA LEU A 329 -7.74 6.27 6.49
C LEU A 329 -7.76 7.78 6.19
N GLU A 330 -6.73 8.32 5.54
CA GLU A 330 -6.71 9.73 5.16
C GLU A 330 -7.80 10.07 4.14
N ALA A 331 -8.08 9.18 3.20
CA ALA A 331 -9.09 9.43 2.18
C ALA A 331 -10.50 9.67 2.77
N PRO A 332 -11.05 8.81 3.63
CA PRO A 332 -12.32 9.09 4.30
C PRO A 332 -12.22 10.24 5.31
N THR A 333 -11.09 10.44 5.98
CA THR A 333 -10.87 11.55 6.91
C THR A 333 -10.98 12.90 6.19
N GLU A 334 -10.32 13.01 5.05
CA GLU A 334 -10.39 14.19 4.21
C GLU A 334 -11.80 14.50 3.76
N HIS A 335 -12.51 13.48 3.28
CA HIS A 335 -13.90 13.64 2.83
C HIS A 335 -14.82 14.11 3.96
N LEU A 336 -14.69 13.55 5.17
CA LEU A 336 -15.45 13.98 6.34
C LEU A 336 -15.10 15.42 6.75
N GLN A 337 -13.82 15.77 6.74
CA GLN A 337 -13.37 17.12 7.06
C GLN A 337 -13.92 18.16 6.09
N GLU A 338 -13.93 17.86 4.79
CA GLU A 338 -14.37 18.79 3.76
C GLU A 338 -15.89 18.99 3.74
N ASN A 339 -16.66 17.92 4.00
CA ASN A 339 -18.11 17.95 3.75
C ASN A 339 -18.98 17.98 5.02
N PHE A 340 -18.46 17.55 6.17
CA PHE A 340 -19.30 17.34 7.36
C PHE A 340 -18.85 18.07 8.61
N THR A 341 -17.56 18.12 8.94
CA THR A 341 -17.13 18.58 10.28
C THR A 341 -16.34 19.88 10.30
N ASN A 342 -15.70 20.28 9.22
CA ASN A 342 -14.70 21.36 9.14
C ASN A 342 -13.55 21.23 10.18
N SER A 343 -13.51 20.15 10.96
CA SER A 343 -12.53 19.87 12.00
C SER A 343 -11.72 18.64 11.68
N ARG A 344 -10.41 18.82 11.49
CA ARG A 344 -9.46 17.69 11.26
C ARG A 344 -9.54 16.66 12.38
N LYS A 345 -9.54 17.12 13.64
CA LYS A 345 -9.61 16.23 14.81
C LYS A 345 -10.88 15.38 14.81
N ALA A 346 -12.04 16.04 14.59
CA ALA A 346 -13.30 15.32 14.58
C ALA A 346 -13.36 14.32 13.42
N ALA A 347 -12.96 14.71 12.21
CA ALA A 347 -12.94 13.84 11.05
C ALA A 347 -12.04 12.61 11.28
N SER A 348 -10.81 12.80 11.79
CA SER A 348 -9.87 11.70 12.07
C SER A 348 -10.43 10.75 13.12
N ILE A 349 -10.98 11.25 14.21
CA ILE A 349 -11.57 10.42 15.28
C ILE A 349 -12.77 9.63 14.75
N ILE A 350 -13.68 10.27 14.00
CA ILE A 350 -14.86 9.59 13.44
C ILE A 350 -14.41 8.47 12.49
N THR A 351 -13.47 8.75 11.59
CA THR A 351 -12.95 7.73 10.65
C THR A 351 -12.34 6.54 11.41
N CYS A 352 -11.49 6.80 12.41
CA CYS A 352 -10.86 5.77 13.21
C CYS A 352 -11.88 4.96 14.02
N VAL A 353 -12.88 5.62 14.62
CA VAL A 353 -13.96 4.94 15.36
C VAL A 353 -14.81 4.09 14.44
N VAL A 354 -15.18 4.58 13.26
CA VAL A 354 -15.93 3.78 12.28
C VAL A 354 -15.12 2.57 11.84
N SER A 355 -13.83 2.75 11.53
CA SER A 355 -12.94 1.64 11.16
C SER A 355 -12.85 0.61 12.28
N LEU A 356 -12.65 1.04 13.52
CA LEU A 356 -12.57 0.17 14.68
C LEU A 356 -13.88 -0.60 14.93
N VAL A 357 -15.01 0.12 14.96
CA VAL A 357 -16.32 -0.50 15.24
C VAL A 357 -16.66 -1.55 14.20
N VAL A 358 -16.51 -1.24 12.90
CA VAL A 358 -16.76 -2.23 11.84
C VAL A 358 -15.78 -3.39 11.95
N GLY A 359 -14.49 -3.10 12.20
CA GLY A 359 -13.43 -4.10 12.32
C GLY A 359 -13.71 -5.09 13.46
N ILE A 360 -14.17 -4.65 14.64
CA ILE A 360 -14.50 -5.54 15.78
C ILE A 360 -15.49 -6.65 15.38
N PHE A 361 -16.47 -6.35 14.52
CA PHE A 361 -17.47 -7.35 14.11
C PHE A 361 -16.97 -8.34 13.05
N ILE A 362 -15.85 -8.05 12.38
CA ILE A 362 -15.25 -8.91 11.36
C ILE A 362 -13.89 -9.50 11.78
N GLU A 363 -13.55 -9.48 13.07
CA GLU A 363 -12.20 -9.74 13.57
C GLU A 363 -11.73 -11.19 13.46
N SER A 364 -12.65 -12.17 13.39
CA SER A 364 -12.22 -13.57 13.18
C SER A 364 -11.59 -13.77 11.80
N GLU A 365 -10.58 -14.65 11.73
CA GLU A 365 -9.82 -14.91 10.50
C GLU A 365 -10.69 -15.18 9.26
N PRO A 366 -11.72 -16.04 9.32
CA PRO A 366 -12.59 -16.27 8.16
C PRO A 366 -13.36 -15.02 7.71
N LYS A 367 -13.79 -14.17 8.66
CA LYS A 367 -14.53 -12.95 8.34
C LYS A 367 -13.62 -11.88 7.77
N VAL A 368 -12.44 -11.65 8.36
CA VAL A 368 -11.49 -10.67 7.82
C VAL A 368 -10.94 -11.13 6.48
N GLY A 369 -10.72 -12.43 6.29
CA GLY A 369 -10.34 -13.00 5.00
C GLY A 369 -11.39 -12.70 3.92
N ALA A 370 -12.64 -13.09 4.15
CA ALA A 370 -13.74 -12.83 3.21
C ALA A 370 -13.96 -11.33 2.95
N TRP A 371 -13.81 -10.49 3.99
CA TRP A 371 -13.86 -9.02 3.85
C TRP A 371 -12.75 -8.50 2.95
N MET A 372 -11.50 -8.89 3.22
CA MET A 372 -10.35 -8.46 2.44
C MET A 372 -10.43 -8.93 1.00
N ASP A 373 -10.85 -10.17 0.75
CA ASP A 373 -11.06 -10.72 -0.58
C ASP A 373 -12.10 -9.89 -1.35
N PHE A 374 -13.27 -9.63 -0.76
CA PHE A 374 -14.29 -8.81 -1.41
C PHE A 374 -13.79 -7.41 -1.73
N ILE A 375 -13.13 -6.75 -0.80
CA ILE A 375 -12.67 -5.36 -1.00
C ILE A 375 -11.51 -5.32 -1.99
N SER A 376 -10.50 -6.21 -1.86
CA SER A 376 -9.29 -6.16 -2.68
C SER A 376 -9.48 -6.72 -4.09
N VAL A 377 -10.39 -7.70 -4.26
CA VAL A 377 -10.64 -8.33 -5.56
C VAL A 377 -11.73 -7.60 -6.35
N VAL A 378 -12.71 -7.00 -5.67
CA VAL A 378 -13.86 -6.37 -6.36
C VAL A 378 -13.81 -4.86 -6.29
N ILE A 379 -13.83 -4.28 -5.08
CA ILE A 379 -14.06 -2.84 -4.91
C ILE A 379 -12.85 -2.01 -5.33
N VAL A 380 -11.65 -2.37 -4.90
CA VAL A 380 -10.42 -1.62 -5.19
C VAL A 380 -10.08 -1.63 -6.68
N PRO A 381 -10.05 -2.77 -7.38
CA PRO A 381 -9.80 -2.77 -8.83
C PRO A 381 -10.87 -2.00 -9.61
N PHE A 382 -12.15 -2.10 -9.20
CA PHE A 382 -13.21 -1.31 -9.81
C PHE A 382 -13.00 0.20 -9.58
N GLY A 383 -12.61 0.60 -8.37
CA GLY A 383 -12.23 1.98 -8.05
C GLY A 383 -11.07 2.49 -8.91
N ALA A 384 -10.06 1.66 -9.13
CA ALA A 384 -8.91 1.99 -9.98
C ALA A 384 -9.30 2.17 -11.46
N VAL A 385 -10.14 1.28 -12.00
CA VAL A 385 -10.70 1.43 -13.36
C VAL A 385 -11.47 2.75 -13.47
N MET A 386 -12.31 3.07 -12.48
CA MET A 386 -13.06 4.33 -12.44
C MET A 386 -12.13 5.54 -12.38
N GLY A 387 -11.05 5.47 -11.57
CA GLY A 387 -10.02 6.52 -11.48
C GLY A 387 -9.33 6.75 -12.81
N ALA A 388 -8.78 5.69 -13.39
CA ALA A 388 -8.10 5.72 -14.68
C ALA A 388 -9.01 6.28 -15.79
N ALA A 389 -10.24 5.75 -15.90
CA ALA A 389 -11.21 6.22 -16.89
C ALA A 389 -11.59 7.68 -16.67
N THR A 390 -11.82 8.11 -15.42
CA THR A 390 -12.16 9.50 -15.09
C THR A 390 -11.03 10.44 -15.50
N ILE A 391 -9.78 10.08 -15.24
CA ILE A 391 -8.63 10.93 -15.54
C ILE A 391 -8.42 11.01 -17.06
N TYR A 392 -8.34 9.88 -17.77
CA TYR A 392 -7.94 9.88 -19.17
C TYR A 392 -9.08 10.14 -20.18
N TYR A 393 -10.35 9.84 -19.82
CA TYR A 393 -11.50 10.04 -20.73
C TYR A 393 -12.44 11.17 -20.34
N ILE A 394 -12.59 11.46 -19.03
CA ILE A 394 -13.49 12.54 -18.59
C ILE A 394 -12.75 13.86 -18.42
N LEU A 395 -11.64 13.90 -17.65
CA LEU A 395 -10.77 15.07 -17.54
C LEU A 395 -10.03 15.33 -18.85
N GLY A 396 -9.43 14.29 -19.43
CA GLY A 396 -8.70 14.32 -20.69
C GLY A 396 -7.22 14.70 -20.55
N TRP A 397 -6.43 14.25 -21.54
CA TRP A 397 -4.98 14.43 -21.53
C TRP A 397 -4.55 15.89 -21.47
N ASP A 398 -5.17 16.78 -22.25
CA ASP A 398 -4.78 18.20 -22.30
C ASP A 398 -4.85 18.90 -20.95
N GLU A 399 -5.85 18.56 -20.16
CA GLU A 399 -6.04 19.13 -18.83
C GLU A 399 -5.10 18.50 -17.79
N LEU A 400 -4.86 17.20 -17.88
CA LEU A 400 -3.88 16.51 -17.04
C LEU A 400 -2.46 17.01 -17.37
N ARG A 401 -2.12 17.09 -18.65
CA ARG A 401 -0.82 17.56 -19.15
C ARG A 401 -0.44 18.91 -18.57
N LYS A 402 -1.35 19.90 -18.66
CA LYS A 402 -1.13 21.24 -18.10
C LYS A 402 -0.76 21.19 -16.61
N GLU A 403 -1.31 20.23 -15.89
CA GLU A 403 -1.00 20.07 -14.47
C GLU A 403 0.36 19.40 -14.25
N LEU A 404 0.68 18.36 -15.02
CA LEU A 404 1.95 17.64 -14.91
C LEU A 404 3.14 18.48 -15.34
N GLU A 405 2.98 19.37 -16.31
CA GLU A 405 4.02 20.29 -16.79
C GLU A 405 4.44 21.34 -15.73
N ILE A 406 3.61 21.54 -14.70
CA ILE A 406 3.97 22.43 -13.59
C ILE A 406 5.07 21.79 -12.75
N GLY A 407 6.25 22.38 -12.76
CA GLY A 407 7.43 21.90 -12.03
C GLY A 407 8.28 20.85 -12.77
N HIS A 408 7.72 20.21 -13.83
CA HIS A 408 8.43 19.18 -14.62
C HIS A 408 8.99 19.70 -15.94
N GLY A 409 8.28 20.64 -16.57
CA GLY A 409 8.53 21.05 -17.93
C GLY A 409 7.64 20.30 -18.94
N LYS A 410 7.98 20.31 -20.21
CA LYS A 410 7.13 19.79 -21.29
C LYS A 410 6.95 18.27 -21.21
N MET A 411 5.71 17.82 -21.10
CA MET A 411 5.34 16.41 -21.10
C MET A 411 5.20 15.85 -22.53
N PRO A 412 5.75 14.66 -22.80
CA PRO A 412 5.64 14.04 -24.13
C PRO A 412 4.22 13.56 -24.42
N GLU A 413 3.74 13.68 -25.65
CA GLU A 413 2.42 13.22 -26.07
C GLU A 413 2.22 11.71 -25.88
N ILE A 414 3.30 10.92 -25.96
CA ILE A 414 3.27 9.48 -25.72
C ILE A 414 2.72 9.12 -24.32
N PHE A 415 2.92 9.99 -23.32
CA PHE A 415 2.38 9.78 -21.98
C PHE A 415 0.84 9.67 -22.01
N GLY A 416 0.18 10.62 -22.69
CA GLY A 416 -1.28 10.62 -22.82
C GLY A 416 -1.80 9.42 -23.63
N LEU A 417 -1.08 9.03 -24.69
CA LEU A 417 -1.42 7.87 -25.49
C LEU A 417 -1.29 6.57 -24.69
N VAL A 418 -0.17 6.40 -23.98
CA VAL A 418 0.05 5.24 -23.09
C VAL A 418 -0.99 5.22 -21.96
N GLY A 419 -1.29 6.36 -21.37
CA GLY A 419 -2.34 6.46 -20.34
C GLY A 419 -3.69 5.98 -20.84
N LYS A 420 -4.12 6.50 -21.98
CA LYS A 420 -5.44 6.23 -22.54
C LYS A 420 -5.59 4.82 -23.12
N TYR A 421 -4.59 4.34 -23.86
CA TYR A 421 -4.73 3.13 -24.67
C TYR A 421 -3.98 1.91 -24.12
N VAL A 422 -3.10 2.08 -23.13
CA VAL A 422 -2.39 0.99 -22.46
C VAL A 422 -2.81 0.88 -21.00
N TYR A 423 -2.62 1.96 -20.22
CA TYR A 423 -2.86 1.92 -18.77
C TYR A 423 -4.34 1.66 -18.43
N VAL A 424 -5.30 2.38 -19.04
CA VAL A 424 -6.74 2.16 -18.75
C VAL A 424 -7.18 0.74 -19.14
N PRO A 425 -6.88 0.21 -20.33
CA PRO A 425 -7.17 -1.20 -20.62
C PRO A 425 -6.51 -2.19 -19.66
N LEU A 426 -5.27 -1.95 -19.22
CA LEU A 426 -4.61 -2.82 -18.26
C LEU A 426 -5.31 -2.82 -16.90
N THR A 427 -5.83 -1.69 -16.42
CA THR A 427 -6.62 -1.67 -15.16
C THR A 427 -7.89 -2.51 -15.29
N ILE A 428 -8.54 -2.52 -16.46
CA ILE A 428 -9.71 -3.38 -16.72
C ILE A 428 -9.28 -4.85 -16.74
N ILE A 429 -8.17 -5.17 -17.38
CA ILE A 429 -7.63 -6.53 -17.43
C ILE A 429 -7.32 -7.03 -16.02
N ILE A 430 -6.65 -6.23 -15.19
CA ILE A 430 -6.36 -6.56 -13.79
C ILE A 430 -7.66 -6.87 -13.02
N MET A 431 -8.67 -6.03 -13.17
CA MET A 431 -9.97 -6.24 -12.53
C MET A 431 -10.61 -7.56 -12.96
N VAL A 432 -10.66 -7.83 -14.27
CA VAL A 432 -11.27 -9.06 -14.80
C VAL A 432 -10.50 -10.30 -14.34
N LEU A 433 -9.17 -10.27 -14.44
CA LEU A 433 -8.33 -11.39 -14.02
C LEU A 433 -8.39 -11.60 -12.49
N GLY A 434 -8.43 -10.53 -11.71
CA GLY A 434 -8.64 -10.62 -10.26
C GLY A 434 -9.94 -11.34 -9.91
N LEU A 435 -11.04 -10.99 -10.59
CA LEU A 435 -12.33 -11.67 -10.42
C LEU A 435 -12.30 -13.13 -10.84
N MET A 436 -11.56 -13.48 -11.90
CA MET A 436 -11.47 -14.86 -12.41
C MET A 436 -10.62 -15.77 -11.53
N TYR A 437 -9.55 -15.24 -10.93
CA TYR A 437 -8.56 -16.02 -10.17
C TYR A 437 -8.69 -15.87 -8.65
N GLY A 438 -9.66 -15.09 -8.17
CA GLY A 438 -9.86 -14.90 -6.72
C GLY A 438 -8.82 -13.98 -6.06
N GLY A 439 -8.24 -13.07 -6.83
CA GLY A 439 -7.18 -12.14 -6.42
C GLY A 439 -5.88 -12.33 -7.22
N LEU A 440 -5.15 -11.23 -7.35
CA LEU A 440 -3.84 -11.21 -8.06
C LEU A 440 -2.72 -10.85 -7.11
#